data_e900eb36587fa92242e31a1e318e42a2
#
_entry.id   e900eb36587fa92242e31a1e318e42a2
#
_cell.length_a   1.000
_cell.length_b   1.000
_cell.length_c   1.000
_cell.angle_alpha   90.00
_cell.angle_beta   90.00
_cell.angle_gamma   90.00
#
_symmetry.space_group_name_H-M   'P 1'
#
loop_
_entity.id
_entity.type
_entity.pdbx_description
1 polymer ?
#
loop_
_entity_poly.entity_id
_entity_poly.type
_entity_poly.pdbx_seq_one_letter_code
_entity_poly.pdbx_strand_id
1 'polypeptide(L)'
;TIYNDTPIVHPVVCMNAIKNILGDVRDSPSEILLTYAGNYIAGLKPREKDQKVLEDMPEDGIGLSIFISDLEDACQQGDAVQVQEEAARVYLAADGSPAILEILAELALQNVEGNGGFIFHCLRAFAFKPEKERVWSFVQCILQTMKNQPLPEPNEGTNNGPNDLGPIFLKCEQPIDWITIAAIWRLWESEYMRLPGFKREISHWISNQNITQNGNPDGSNPDNM
;
A
#
# COMPACT_ATOMS: atom_id res chain seq x y z
N THR A 1 -5.57 7.57 13.57
CA THR A 1 -5.07 8.94 13.76
C THR A 1 -4.17 9.29 12.60
N ILE A 2 -4.47 10.38 11.94
CA ILE A 2 -3.68 10.92 10.84
C ILE A 2 -2.81 12.04 11.43
N TYR A 3 -1.59 12.22 10.96
CA TYR A 3 -0.59 13.11 11.55
C TYR A 3 -0.09 14.13 10.52
N ASN A 4 0.42 15.26 10.98
CA ASN A 4 0.92 16.33 10.11
C ASN A 4 2.43 16.23 9.81
N ASP A 5 3.21 15.65 10.71
CA ASP A 5 4.65 15.47 10.54
C ASP A 5 4.92 14.18 9.73
N THR A 6 6.02 14.12 9.01
CA THR A 6 6.44 12.90 8.29
C THR A 6 7.40 12.11 9.18
N PRO A 7 6.91 11.13 9.95
CA PRO A 7 7.77 10.30 10.77
C PRO A 7 8.63 9.38 9.90
N ILE A 8 9.75 8.90 10.44
CA ILE A 8 10.63 7.94 9.76
C ILE A 8 9.87 6.68 9.35
N VAL A 9 8.93 6.23 10.19
CA VAL A 9 8.05 5.08 9.90
C VAL A 9 6.61 5.53 10.04
N HIS A 10 5.80 5.25 9.02
CA HIS A 10 4.39 5.59 9.03
C HIS A 10 3.67 4.94 10.23
N PRO A 11 2.83 5.68 10.99
CA PRO A 11 2.16 5.14 12.19
C PRO A 11 1.38 3.86 11.97
N VAL A 12 0.70 3.72 10.84
CA VAL A 12 -0.04 2.48 10.48
C VAL A 12 0.92 1.29 10.39
N VAL A 13 2.10 1.48 9.77
CA VAL A 13 3.13 0.44 9.65
C VAL A 13 3.66 0.05 11.03
N CYS A 14 4.10 1.06 11.80
CA CYS A 14 4.64 0.86 13.13
C CYS A 14 3.64 0.14 14.06
N MET A 15 2.42 0.65 14.14
CA MET A 15 1.40 0.08 15.03
C MET A 15 0.93 -1.30 14.60
N ASN A 16 0.81 -1.56 13.29
CA ASN A 16 0.48 -2.89 12.81
C ASN A 16 1.61 -3.90 13.09
N ALA A 17 2.87 -3.51 12.96
CA ALA A 17 4.01 -4.36 13.30
C ALA A 17 4.03 -4.70 14.80
N ILE A 18 3.90 -3.69 15.67
CA ILE A 18 3.83 -3.89 17.12
C ILE A 18 2.66 -4.80 17.50
N LYS A 19 1.47 -4.56 16.95
CA LYS A 19 0.29 -5.39 17.17
C LYS A 19 0.54 -6.85 16.79
N ASN A 20 1.22 -7.12 15.68
CA ASN A 20 1.53 -8.48 15.24
C ASN A 20 2.48 -9.16 16.24
N ILE A 21 3.57 -8.49 16.66
CA ILE A 21 4.51 -9.03 17.65
C ILE A 21 3.81 -9.33 18.98
N LEU A 22 2.97 -8.41 19.48
CA LEU A 22 2.21 -8.61 20.70
C LEU A 22 1.19 -9.76 20.55
N GLY A 23 0.64 -9.93 19.33
CA GLY A 23 -0.29 -11.02 19.01
C GLY A 23 0.36 -12.42 19.07
N ASP A 24 1.65 -12.51 18.77
CA ASP A 24 2.41 -13.75 18.81
C ASP A 24 2.77 -14.18 20.26
N VAL A 25 2.84 -13.21 21.19
CA VAL A 25 3.22 -13.44 22.59
C VAL A 25 2.13 -12.95 23.56
N ARG A 26 0.87 -13.32 23.30
CA ARG A 26 -0.32 -12.82 24.03
C ARG A 26 -0.27 -13.04 25.54
N ASP A 27 0.28 -14.16 25.98
CA ASP A 27 0.31 -14.54 27.40
C ASP A 27 1.33 -13.73 28.20
N SER A 28 2.31 -13.12 27.53
CA SER A 28 3.34 -12.28 28.13
C SER A 28 3.74 -11.14 27.20
N PRO A 29 2.83 -10.16 26.95
CA PRO A 29 3.09 -9.06 26.03
C PRO A 29 4.26 -8.20 26.54
N SER A 30 5.11 -7.78 25.62
CA SER A 30 6.27 -6.91 25.94
C SER A 30 5.82 -5.54 26.43
N GLU A 31 6.10 -5.22 27.71
CA GLU A 31 5.84 -3.90 28.29
C GLU A 31 6.64 -2.78 27.59
N ILE A 32 7.83 -3.11 27.09
CA ILE A 32 8.67 -2.19 26.33
C ILE A 32 7.98 -1.77 25.03
N LEU A 33 7.43 -2.74 24.29
CA LEU A 33 6.69 -2.43 23.05
C LEU A 33 5.39 -1.68 23.30
N LEU A 34 4.68 -1.99 24.38
CA LEU A 34 3.47 -1.26 24.78
C LEU A 34 3.79 0.19 25.16
N THR A 35 4.85 0.39 25.96
CA THR A 35 5.31 1.71 26.36
C THR A 35 5.79 2.51 25.14
N TYR A 36 6.55 1.89 24.24
CA TYR A 36 6.99 2.52 22.99
C TYR A 36 5.79 2.93 22.14
N ALA A 37 4.81 2.05 21.94
CA ALA A 37 3.61 2.35 21.18
C ALA A 37 2.83 3.53 21.76
N GLY A 38 2.65 3.57 23.09
CA GLY A 38 1.99 4.67 23.78
C GLY A 38 2.70 5.99 23.58
N ASN A 39 4.02 6.02 23.80
CA ASN A 39 4.84 7.23 23.63
C ASN A 39 4.86 7.69 22.15
N TYR A 40 4.97 6.75 21.21
CA TYR A 40 4.98 7.05 19.80
C TYR A 40 3.65 7.72 19.37
N ILE A 41 2.50 7.15 19.76
CA ILE A 41 1.19 7.74 19.43
C ILE A 41 1.00 9.10 20.11
N ALA A 42 1.41 9.24 21.38
CA ALA A 42 1.28 10.49 22.11
C ALA A 42 2.11 11.64 21.51
N GLY A 43 3.19 11.32 20.79
CA GLY A 43 4.01 12.29 20.07
C GLY A 43 3.44 12.72 18.71
N LEU A 44 2.40 12.06 18.20
CA LEU A 44 1.82 12.39 16.91
C LEU A 44 0.79 13.52 17.02
N LYS A 45 0.81 14.42 16.04
CA LYS A 45 -0.21 15.47 15.92
C LYS A 45 -1.33 14.99 15.00
N PRO A 46 -2.60 15.03 15.44
CA PRO A 46 -3.75 14.69 14.59
C PRO A 46 -3.81 15.61 13.37
N ARG A 47 -4.25 15.07 12.25
CA ARG A 47 -4.63 15.86 11.08
C ARG A 47 -6.10 16.26 11.22
N GLU A 48 -6.36 17.55 11.21
CA GLU A 48 -7.70 18.10 11.42
C GLU A 48 -8.46 18.35 10.11
N LYS A 49 -7.72 18.39 8.97
CA LYS A 49 -8.30 18.84 7.70
C LYS A 49 -8.87 17.72 6.81
N ASP A 50 -8.65 16.48 7.17
CA ASP A 50 -9.03 15.37 6.28
C ASP A 50 -10.55 15.26 6.10
N GLN A 51 -11.33 15.52 7.15
CA GLN A 51 -12.79 15.51 7.08
C GLN A 51 -13.33 16.67 6.25
N LYS A 52 -12.63 17.81 6.28
CA LYS A 52 -13.06 19.01 5.55
C LYS A 52 -13.14 18.78 4.03
N VAL A 53 -12.32 17.92 3.48
CA VAL A 53 -12.38 17.58 2.04
C VAL A 53 -13.74 17.01 1.67
N LEU A 54 -14.31 16.16 2.53
CA LEU A 54 -15.65 15.60 2.29
C LEU A 54 -16.75 16.65 2.46
N GLU A 55 -16.58 17.56 3.43
CA GLU A 55 -17.55 18.62 3.71
C GLU A 55 -17.57 19.69 2.61
N ASP A 56 -16.41 19.97 2.01
CA ASP A 56 -16.26 20.95 0.93
C ASP A 56 -16.66 20.40 -0.45
N MET A 57 -16.95 19.08 -0.57
CA MET A 57 -17.38 18.49 -1.84
C MET A 57 -18.79 18.97 -2.21
N PRO A 58 -19.00 19.46 -3.46
CA PRO A 58 -20.31 19.85 -3.92
C PRO A 58 -21.26 18.66 -3.96
N GLU A 59 -22.48 18.83 -3.42
CA GLU A 59 -23.53 17.80 -3.49
C GLU A 59 -24.00 17.55 -4.94
N ASP A 60 -23.93 18.57 -5.77
CA ASP A 60 -24.26 18.51 -7.20
C ASP A 60 -23.18 17.74 -7.97
N GLY A 61 -23.54 16.58 -8.47
CA GLY A 61 -22.64 15.73 -9.26
C GLY A 61 -22.22 14.41 -8.58
N ILE A 62 -22.46 14.25 -7.29
CA ILE A 62 -22.36 12.96 -6.62
C ILE A 62 -23.55 12.12 -7.05
N GLY A 63 -23.35 11.26 -8.04
CA GLY A 63 -24.42 10.43 -8.63
C GLY A 63 -24.50 10.47 -10.16
N LEU A 64 -23.80 11.41 -10.80
CA LEU A 64 -23.43 11.30 -12.20
C LEU A 64 -22.30 10.27 -12.32
N SER A 65 -22.17 9.62 -13.46
CA SER A 65 -21.21 8.55 -13.71
C SER A 65 -19.84 8.87 -13.12
N ILE A 66 -19.47 8.18 -12.02
CA ILE A 66 -18.18 8.31 -11.39
C ILE A 66 -17.34 7.16 -11.92
N PHE A 67 -16.25 7.49 -12.58
CA PHE A 67 -15.38 6.50 -13.16
C PHE A 67 -14.13 6.33 -12.25
N ILE A 68 -13.81 5.09 -11.92
CA ILE A 68 -12.55 4.76 -11.24
C ILE A 68 -11.36 5.15 -12.12
N SER A 69 -11.54 5.16 -13.45
CA SER A 69 -10.55 5.65 -14.40
C SER A 69 -10.14 7.11 -14.17
N ASP A 70 -11.06 7.97 -13.74
CA ASP A 70 -10.74 9.37 -13.49
C ASP A 70 -9.79 9.52 -12.28
N LEU A 71 -9.99 8.66 -11.26
CA LEU A 71 -9.07 8.56 -10.12
C LEU A 71 -7.72 7.99 -10.53
N GLU A 72 -7.68 6.98 -11.39
CA GLU A 72 -6.46 6.38 -11.93
C GLU A 72 -5.68 7.42 -12.74
N ASP A 73 -6.33 8.10 -13.67
CA ASP A 73 -5.72 9.15 -14.48
C ASP A 73 -5.11 10.27 -13.62
N ALA A 74 -5.83 10.70 -12.58
CA ALA A 74 -5.33 11.69 -11.63
C ALA A 74 -4.07 11.20 -10.89
N CYS A 75 -4.05 9.94 -10.48
CA CYS A 75 -2.88 9.31 -9.82
C CYS A 75 -1.68 9.23 -10.77
N GLN A 76 -1.89 8.91 -12.04
CA GLN A 76 -0.84 8.83 -13.05
C GLN A 76 -0.29 10.21 -13.42
N GLN A 77 -1.15 11.24 -13.44
CA GLN A 77 -0.73 12.63 -13.65
C GLN A 77 0.01 13.21 -12.44
N GLY A 78 -0.18 12.63 -11.24
CA GLY A 78 0.43 13.09 -10.01
C GLY A 78 -0.17 14.40 -9.46
N ASP A 79 -1.38 14.75 -9.88
CA ASP A 79 -2.10 15.91 -9.35
C ASP A 79 -2.74 15.58 -8.01
N ALA A 80 -2.05 15.93 -6.92
CA ALA A 80 -2.48 15.62 -5.57
C ALA A 80 -3.83 16.23 -5.18
N VAL A 81 -4.25 17.34 -5.79
CA VAL A 81 -5.57 17.97 -5.53
C VAL A 81 -6.64 17.17 -6.23
N GLN A 82 -6.46 16.87 -7.51
CA GLN A 82 -7.39 16.09 -8.30
C GLN A 82 -7.54 14.67 -7.75
N VAL A 83 -6.44 14.00 -7.38
CA VAL A 83 -6.48 12.68 -6.72
C VAL A 83 -7.35 12.70 -5.47
N GLN A 84 -7.24 13.75 -4.65
CA GLN A 84 -8.01 13.86 -3.43
C GLN A 84 -9.50 14.10 -3.71
N GLU A 85 -9.81 14.93 -4.70
CA GLU A 85 -11.18 15.18 -5.13
C GLU A 85 -11.84 13.93 -5.73
N GLU A 86 -11.18 13.23 -6.65
CA GLU A 86 -11.72 12.01 -7.25
C GLU A 86 -11.89 10.88 -6.22
N ALA A 87 -10.95 10.72 -5.31
CA ALA A 87 -11.09 9.76 -4.21
C ALA A 87 -12.27 10.11 -3.29
N ALA A 88 -12.52 11.39 -3.01
CA ALA A 88 -13.67 11.83 -2.24
C ALA A 88 -14.98 11.54 -2.96
N ARG A 89 -15.05 11.78 -4.27
CA ARG A 89 -16.22 11.44 -5.10
C ARG A 89 -16.52 9.95 -5.07
N VAL A 90 -15.51 9.12 -5.31
CA VAL A 90 -15.67 7.64 -5.27
C VAL A 90 -16.14 7.18 -3.88
N TYR A 91 -15.55 7.75 -2.80
CA TYR A 91 -15.93 7.43 -1.43
C TYR A 91 -17.39 7.77 -1.12
N LEU A 92 -17.83 8.98 -1.49
CA LEU A 92 -19.21 9.46 -1.27
C LEU A 92 -20.21 8.69 -2.13
N ALA A 93 -19.89 8.44 -3.39
CA ALA A 93 -20.76 7.66 -4.29
C ALA A 93 -20.95 6.21 -3.81
N ALA A 94 -19.95 5.63 -3.16
CA ALA A 94 -20.01 4.30 -2.57
C ALA A 94 -20.58 4.29 -1.14
N ASP A 95 -21.19 5.38 -0.68
CA ASP A 95 -21.72 5.55 0.69
C ASP A 95 -20.68 5.18 1.77
N GLY A 96 -19.44 5.59 1.58
CA GLY A 96 -18.35 5.30 2.51
C GLY A 96 -17.97 3.82 2.61
N SER A 97 -18.23 3.04 1.57
CA SER A 97 -17.90 1.62 1.53
C SER A 97 -16.41 1.37 1.67
N PRO A 98 -15.99 0.34 2.43
CA PRO A 98 -14.59 -0.10 2.49
C PRO A 98 -14.00 -0.53 1.13
N ALA A 99 -14.82 -0.82 0.13
CA ALA A 99 -14.37 -1.21 -1.20
C ALA A 99 -13.40 -0.20 -1.84
N ILE A 100 -13.51 1.10 -1.49
CA ILE A 100 -12.57 2.11 -1.97
C ILE A 100 -11.13 1.83 -1.52
N LEU A 101 -10.91 1.18 -0.38
CA LEU A 101 -9.57 0.82 0.07
C LEU A 101 -8.93 -0.23 -0.83
N GLU A 102 -9.73 -1.15 -1.37
CA GLU A 102 -9.25 -2.14 -2.34
C GLU A 102 -8.91 -1.46 -3.68
N ILE A 103 -9.75 -0.55 -4.16
CA ILE A 103 -9.51 0.23 -5.38
C ILE A 103 -8.20 1.03 -5.26
N LEU A 104 -8.04 1.82 -4.20
CA LEU A 104 -6.83 2.61 -3.99
C LEU A 104 -5.59 1.75 -3.76
N ALA A 105 -5.73 0.60 -3.11
CA ALA A 105 -4.63 -0.32 -2.93
C ALA A 105 -4.21 -0.95 -4.26
N GLU A 106 -5.15 -1.28 -5.15
CA GLU A 106 -4.87 -1.75 -6.50
C GLU A 106 -4.11 -0.72 -7.32
N LEU A 107 -4.54 0.55 -7.30
CA LEU A 107 -3.82 1.65 -7.95
C LEU A 107 -2.41 1.83 -7.35
N ALA A 108 -2.29 1.86 -6.02
CA ALA A 108 -0.99 2.02 -5.36
C ALA A 108 0.00 0.91 -5.71
N LEU A 109 -0.47 -0.31 -5.98
CA LEU A 109 0.35 -1.45 -6.37
C LEU A 109 0.89 -1.35 -7.81
N GLN A 110 0.48 -0.39 -8.63
CA GLN A 110 1.18 -0.05 -9.88
C GLN A 110 2.65 0.32 -9.60
N ASN A 111 2.94 0.78 -8.37
CA ASN A 111 4.31 0.92 -7.84
C ASN A 111 4.50 0.01 -6.61
N VAL A 112 4.67 -1.30 -6.83
CA VAL A 112 4.82 -2.30 -5.76
C VAL A 112 6.01 -2.00 -4.87
N GLU A 113 7.15 -1.62 -5.44
CA GLU A 113 8.39 -1.35 -4.70
C GLU A 113 8.20 -0.18 -3.71
N GLY A 114 7.59 0.91 -4.17
CA GLY A 114 7.36 2.09 -3.33
C GLY A 114 6.22 1.94 -2.33
N ASN A 115 5.15 1.25 -2.70
CA ASN A 115 3.89 1.28 -1.96
C ASN A 115 3.51 -0.06 -1.33
N GLY A 116 4.00 -1.20 -1.84
CA GLY A 116 3.52 -2.53 -1.45
C GLY A 116 3.63 -2.81 0.06
N GLY A 117 4.74 -2.41 0.68
CA GLY A 117 4.93 -2.53 2.13
C GLY A 117 3.87 -1.77 2.91
N PHE A 118 3.61 -0.52 2.53
CA PHE A 118 2.58 0.31 3.18
C PHE A 118 1.17 -0.26 2.97
N ILE A 119 0.83 -0.65 1.75
CA ILE A 119 -0.50 -1.19 1.40
C ILE A 119 -0.82 -2.43 2.24
N PHE A 120 0.12 -3.37 2.38
CA PHE A 120 -0.07 -4.52 3.27
C PHE A 120 -0.44 -4.10 4.69
N HIS A 121 0.35 -3.20 5.29
CA HIS A 121 0.10 -2.75 6.65
C HIS A 121 -1.22 -1.99 6.79
N CYS A 122 -1.57 -1.18 5.80
CA CYS A 122 -2.80 -0.39 5.76
C CYS A 122 -4.04 -1.29 5.74
N LEU A 123 -4.11 -2.22 4.80
CA LEU A 123 -5.22 -3.16 4.67
C LEU A 123 -5.33 -4.06 5.91
N ARG A 124 -4.20 -4.55 6.44
CA ARG A 124 -4.17 -5.37 7.64
C ARG A 124 -4.61 -4.63 8.90
N ALA A 125 -4.25 -3.35 9.02
CA ALA A 125 -4.66 -2.50 10.13
C ALA A 125 -6.17 -2.21 10.08
N PHE A 126 -6.72 -1.94 8.89
CA PHE A 126 -8.16 -1.76 8.71
C PHE A 126 -8.92 -3.06 9.03
N ALA A 127 -8.49 -4.20 8.49
CA ALA A 127 -9.13 -5.50 8.69
C ALA A 127 -9.14 -5.95 10.16
N PHE A 128 -8.21 -5.46 11.00
CA PHE A 128 -8.20 -5.75 12.43
C PHE A 128 -9.43 -5.19 13.18
N LYS A 129 -9.90 -4.01 12.76
CA LYS A 129 -11.12 -3.38 13.29
C LYS A 129 -11.80 -2.58 12.19
N PRO A 130 -12.57 -3.27 11.32
CA PRO A 130 -13.24 -2.61 10.20
C PRO A 130 -14.45 -1.81 10.70
N GLU A 131 -14.31 -0.49 10.69
CA GLU A 131 -15.37 0.44 11.06
C GLU A 131 -15.57 1.44 9.91
N LYS A 132 -16.84 1.65 9.49
CA LYS A 132 -17.19 2.54 8.37
C LYS A 132 -16.64 3.96 8.57
N GLU A 133 -16.71 4.47 9.79
CA GLU A 133 -16.25 5.81 10.18
C GLU A 133 -14.73 5.99 10.01
N ARG A 134 -13.99 4.90 9.90
CA ARG A 134 -12.53 4.92 9.74
C ARG A 134 -12.08 4.84 8.30
N VAL A 135 -12.95 4.43 7.38
CA VAL A 135 -12.59 4.20 5.97
C VAL A 135 -11.89 5.42 5.38
N TRP A 136 -12.48 6.63 5.55
CA TRP A 136 -11.88 7.84 5.02
C TRP A 136 -10.49 8.14 5.57
N SER A 137 -10.25 7.87 6.84
CA SER A 137 -8.92 8.03 7.44
C SER A 137 -7.88 7.11 6.80
N PHE A 138 -8.25 5.88 6.44
CA PHE A 138 -7.36 4.96 5.73
C PHE A 138 -7.20 5.34 4.26
N VAL A 139 -8.26 5.83 3.60
CA VAL A 139 -8.16 6.44 2.26
C VAL A 139 -7.09 7.53 2.26
N GLN A 140 -7.18 8.48 3.19
CA GLN A 140 -6.20 9.57 3.30
C GLN A 140 -4.77 9.07 3.55
N CYS A 141 -4.59 7.97 4.29
CA CYS A 141 -3.28 7.36 4.48
C CYS A 141 -2.70 6.80 3.17
N ILE A 142 -3.52 6.14 2.35
CA ILE A 142 -3.08 5.60 1.05
C ILE A 142 -2.75 6.76 0.10
N LEU A 143 -3.63 7.75 -0.02
CA LEU A 143 -3.40 8.92 -0.87
C LEU A 143 -2.11 9.66 -0.51
N GLN A 144 -1.83 9.80 0.79
CA GLN A 144 -0.60 10.44 1.25
C GLN A 144 0.65 9.67 0.84
N THR A 145 0.59 8.34 0.82
CA THR A 145 1.72 7.50 0.39
C THR A 145 1.98 7.65 -1.11
N MET A 146 0.91 7.76 -1.92
CA MET A 146 1.02 7.94 -3.37
C MET A 146 1.37 9.37 -3.80
N LYS A 147 1.17 10.37 -2.93
CA LYS A 147 1.24 11.81 -3.25
C LYS A 147 2.57 12.28 -3.87
N ASN A 148 3.67 11.60 -3.60
CA ASN A 148 5.00 12.13 -3.91
C ASN A 148 5.50 11.75 -5.31
N GLN A 149 4.82 10.85 -6.02
CA GLN A 149 5.23 10.39 -7.34
C GLN A 149 4.00 10.01 -8.18
N PRO A 150 3.94 10.42 -9.45
CA PRO A 150 2.97 9.88 -10.39
C PRO A 150 3.06 8.37 -10.41
N LEU A 151 1.92 7.69 -10.45
CA LEU A 151 1.90 6.25 -10.63
C LEU A 151 2.25 5.88 -12.08
N PRO A 152 2.99 4.80 -12.31
CA PRO A 152 3.16 4.28 -13.66
C PRO A 152 1.83 3.74 -14.19
N GLU A 153 1.75 3.55 -15.51
CA GLU A 153 0.65 2.81 -16.12
C GLU A 153 0.54 1.38 -15.55
N PRO A 154 -0.68 0.81 -15.49
CA PRO A 154 -0.87 -0.57 -15.10
C PRO A 154 -0.05 -1.52 -15.98
N ASN A 155 0.59 -2.51 -15.36
CA ASN A 155 1.37 -3.46 -16.14
C ASN A 155 0.50 -4.31 -17.05
N GLU A 156 0.89 -4.43 -18.30
CA GLU A 156 0.33 -5.42 -19.22
C GLU A 156 0.97 -6.77 -18.91
N GLY A 157 0.22 -7.73 -18.43
CA GLY A 157 0.81 -9.02 -18.13
C GLY A 157 -0.18 -10.11 -17.77
N THR A 158 0.31 -11.33 -17.87
CA THR A 158 -0.44 -12.50 -17.43
C THR A 158 -0.43 -12.59 -15.90
N ASN A 159 -1.57 -12.92 -15.34
CA ASN A 159 -1.77 -13.15 -13.90
C ASN A 159 -1.05 -14.42 -13.37
N ASN A 160 0.03 -14.85 -14.02
CA ASN A 160 0.76 -16.07 -13.71
C ASN A 160 2.03 -15.74 -12.91
N GLY A 161 1.83 -15.30 -11.67
CA GLY A 161 2.96 -15.21 -10.73
C GLY A 161 3.45 -16.59 -10.30
N PRO A 162 4.65 -16.67 -9.74
CA PRO A 162 5.21 -17.93 -9.24
C PRO A 162 4.33 -18.48 -8.11
N ASN A 163 4.21 -19.80 -8.04
CA ASN A 163 3.49 -20.46 -6.95
C ASN A 163 4.26 -20.41 -5.61
N ASP A 164 5.53 -20.03 -5.65
CA ASP A 164 6.39 -19.95 -4.46
C ASP A 164 7.30 -18.72 -4.54
N LEU A 165 7.23 -17.88 -3.52
CA LEU A 165 8.08 -16.70 -3.35
C LEU A 165 9.38 -16.99 -2.58
N GLY A 166 9.52 -18.16 -2.00
CA GLY A 166 10.69 -18.58 -1.22
C GLY A 166 12.02 -18.36 -1.92
N PRO A 167 12.19 -18.77 -3.21
CA PRO A 167 13.42 -18.54 -3.95
C PRO A 167 13.80 -17.07 -4.11
N ILE A 168 12.82 -16.16 -4.14
CA ILE A 168 13.06 -14.72 -4.24
C ILE A 168 13.63 -14.19 -2.92
N PHE A 169 13.07 -14.64 -1.80
CA PHE A 169 13.56 -14.30 -0.47
C PHE A 169 15.02 -14.68 -0.26
N LEU A 170 15.42 -15.86 -0.70
CA LEU A 170 16.78 -16.37 -0.52
C LEU A 170 17.85 -15.58 -1.30
N LYS A 171 17.41 -14.72 -2.22
CA LYS A 171 18.30 -13.95 -3.09
C LYS A 171 18.45 -12.48 -2.67
N CYS A 172 17.67 -12.03 -1.71
CA CYS A 172 17.69 -10.63 -1.27
C CYS A 172 18.87 -10.34 -0.37
N GLU A 173 19.65 -9.34 -0.73
CA GLU A 173 20.88 -8.96 -0.03
C GLU A 173 20.67 -7.73 0.88
N GLN A 174 19.67 -6.88 0.56
CA GLN A 174 19.45 -5.62 1.28
C GLN A 174 18.32 -5.73 2.32
N PRO A 175 18.49 -5.18 3.54
CA PRO A 175 17.46 -5.23 4.58
C PRO A 175 16.11 -4.60 4.19
N ILE A 176 16.13 -3.55 3.37
CA ILE A 176 14.90 -2.88 2.92
C ILE A 176 14.08 -3.81 2.02
N ASP A 177 14.73 -4.63 1.21
CA ASP A 177 14.08 -5.58 0.31
C ASP A 177 13.32 -6.63 1.10
N TRP A 178 13.86 -7.09 2.23
CA TRP A 178 13.21 -8.05 3.11
C TRP A 178 11.87 -7.55 3.65
N ILE A 179 11.76 -6.25 3.99
CA ILE A 179 10.51 -5.66 4.49
C ILE A 179 9.45 -5.65 3.39
N THR A 180 9.83 -5.19 2.20
CA THR A 180 8.92 -5.16 1.04
C THR A 180 8.50 -6.57 0.64
N ILE A 181 9.45 -7.49 0.51
CA ILE A 181 9.16 -8.88 0.12
C ILE A 181 8.28 -9.57 1.16
N ALA A 182 8.54 -9.40 2.45
CA ALA A 182 7.70 -9.96 3.50
C ALA A 182 6.25 -9.45 3.41
N ALA A 183 6.06 -8.15 3.14
CA ALA A 183 4.76 -7.56 2.94
C ALA A 183 4.06 -8.10 1.69
N ILE A 184 4.79 -8.19 0.57
CA ILE A 184 4.28 -8.73 -0.70
C ILE A 184 3.92 -10.21 -0.57
N TRP A 185 4.74 -11.00 0.13
CA TRP A 185 4.38 -12.39 0.43
C TRP A 185 3.05 -12.49 1.17
N ARG A 186 2.89 -11.69 2.22
CA ARG A 186 1.65 -11.69 3.01
C ARG A 186 0.43 -11.21 2.21
N LEU A 187 0.62 -10.29 1.28
CA LEU A 187 -0.42 -9.90 0.31
C LEU A 187 -0.73 -11.07 -0.65
N TRP A 188 0.30 -11.73 -1.17
CA TRP A 188 0.17 -12.86 -2.09
C TRP A 188 -0.61 -14.04 -1.49
N GLU A 189 -0.42 -14.32 -0.21
CA GLU A 189 -1.15 -15.35 0.53
C GLU A 189 -2.55 -14.90 1.01
N SER A 190 -2.92 -13.66 0.79
CA SER A 190 -4.17 -13.08 1.28
C SER A 190 -5.32 -13.25 0.29
N GLU A 191 -6.54 -12.98 0.78
CA GLU A 191 -7.75 -12.96 -0.04
C GLU A 191 -7.74 -11.86 -1.12
N TYR A 192 -6.88 -10.84 -0.99
CA TYR A 192 -6.77 -9.77 -1.97
C TYR A 192 -6.28 -10.25 -3.34
N MET A 193 -5.65 -11.43 -3.41
CA MET A 193 -5.26 -12.03 -4.70
C MET A 193 -6.44 -12.46 -5.59
N ARG A 194 -7.67 -12.38 -5.09
CA ARG A 194 -8.87 -12.48 -5.94
C ARG A 194 -9.02 -11.28 -6.88
N LEU A 195 -8.42 -10.14 -6.53
CA LEU A 195 -8.47 -8.92 -7.33
C LEU A 195 -7.44 -9.01 -8.47
N PRO A 196 -7.88 -8.88 -9.74
CA PRO A 196 -6.99 -9.07 -10.89
C PRO A 196 -5.80 -8.11 -10.91
N GLY A 197 -6.00 -6.85 -10.54
CA GLY A 197 -4.94 -5.85 -10.51
C GLY A 197 -3.88 -6.16 -9.45
N PHE A 198 -4.25 -6.55 -8.23
CA PHE A 198 -3.29 -6.99 -7.22
C PHE A 198 -2.41 -8.13 -7.77
N LYS A 199 -3.05 -9.14 -8.34
CA LYS A 199 -2.32 -10.29 -8.86
C LYS A 199 -1.42 -9.91 -10.02
N ARG A 200 -1.88 -9.06 -10.92
CA ARG A 200 -1.13 -8.57 -12.08
C ARG A 200 0.13 -7.81 -11.65
N GLU A 201 -0.04 -6.77 -10.84
CA GLU A 201 1.05 -5.88 -10.42
C GLU A 201 2.10 -6.63 -9.59
N ILE A 202 1.67 -7.45 -8.64
CA ILE A 202 2.59 -8.26 -7.82
C ILE A 202 3.31 -9.31 -8.67
N SER A 203 2.62 -9.99 -9.60
CA SER A 203 3.24 -10.96 -10.49
C SER A 203 4.30 -10.32 -11.38
N HIS A 204 4.02 -9.13 -11.91
CA HIS A 204 4.97 -8.38 -12.72
C HIS A 204 6.22 -8.00 -11.91
N TRP A 205 6.02 -7.44 -10.72
CA TRP A 205 7.11 -7.08 -9.82
C TRP A 205 7.99 -8.29 -9.47
N ILE A 206 7.40 -9.43 -9.12
CA ILE A 206 8.11 -10.68 -8.83
C ILE A 206 8.95 -11.15 -10.03
N SER A 207 8.36 -11.09 -11.23
CA SER A 207 9.04 -11.52 -12.45
C SER A 207 10.26 -10.67 -12.74
N ASN A 208 10.18 -9.36 -12.49
CA ASN A 208 11.31 -8.44 -12.68
C ASN A 208 12.46 -8.69 -11.69
N GLN A 209 12.15 -9.09 -10.44
CA GLN A 209 13.19 -9.49 -9.49
C GLN A 209 13.98 -10.73 -9.95
N ASN A 210 13.37 -11.61 -10.73
CA ASN A 210 14.04 -12.80 -11.27
C ASN A 210 14.91 -12.50 -12.50
N ILE A 211 14.54 -11.50 -13.32
CA ILE A 211 15.24 -11.15 -14.57
C ILE A 211 16.58 -10.46 -14.29
N THR A 212 16.66 -9.59 -13.30
CA THR A 212 17.88 -8.87 -12.94
C THR A 212 19.05 -9.77 -12.53
N GLN A 213 18.80 -11.05 -12.24
CA GLN A 213 19.82 -12.00 -11.81
C GLN A 213 20.31 -12.94 -12.93
N ASN A 214 19.62 -13.01 -14.07
CA ASN A 214 20.03 -13.82 -15.22
C ASN A 214 20.81 -13.02 -16.28
N GLY A 215 21.05 -11.74 -16.03
CA GLY A 215 21.69 -10.83 -16.96
C GLY A 215 23.18 -10.62 -16.69
N ASN A 216 23.98 -11.67 -16.52
CA ASN A 216 25.42 -11.58 -16.72
C ASN A 216 25.87 -12.63 -17.76
N PRO A 217 25.71 -12.35 -19.06
CA PRO A 217 26.38 -13.10 -20.10
C PRO A 217 27.70 -12.41 -20.48
N ASP A 218 28.60 -12.16 -19.54
CA ASP A 218 29.99 -11.90 -19.87
C ASP A 218 30.77 -13.20 -19.72
N GLY A 219 30.47 -14.12 -20.63
CA GLY A 219 31.37 -15.14 -21.05
C GLY A 219 32.44 -14.57 -22.00
N SER A 220 33.26 -13.65 -21.52
CA SER A 220 34.54 -13.40 -22.16
C SER A 220 35.43 -14.61 -21.89
N ASN A 221 35.46 -15.47 -22.86
CA ASN A 221 36.37 -16.59 -22.97
C ASN A 221 37.80 -16.02 -23.18
N PRO A 222 38.76 -16.18 -22.25
CA PRO A 222 40.14 -15.81 -22.46
C PRO A 222 40.96 -17.04 -22.91
N ASP A 223 40.60 -17.60 -24.05
CA ASP A 223 41.47 -18.58 -24.70
C ASP A 223 41.52 -18.27 -26.19
N ASN A 224 42.42 -17.35 -26.53
CA ASN A 224 43.11 -17.30 -27.83
C ASN A 224 44.30 -16.33 -27.72
N MET A 225 45.41 -16.84 -27.20
CA MET A 225 46.76 -16.50 -27.62
C MET A 225 47.68 -17.66 -27.29
#